data_4051704117874bf00aca7f18446eb8f0
#
_entry.id   4051704117874bf00aca7f18446eb8f0
#
_cell.length_a   1.000
_cell.length_b   1.000
_cell.length_c   1.000
_cell.angle_alpha   90.00
_cell.angle_beta   90.00
_cell.angle_gamma   90.00
#
_symmetry.space_group_name_H-M   'P 1'
#
loop_
_entity.id
_entity.type
_entity.pdbx_description
1 polymer ?
#
loop_
_entity_poly.entity_id
_entity_poly.type
_entity_poly.pdbx_seq_one_letter_code
_entity_poly.pdbx_strand_id
1 'polypeptide(L)'
;MAKKPLEILTESMFYVLLSLLGGAKCGTEIAAFVSARTEQRVLLGPGTLYTILAKFEEEKLICETQVEGRRRIYQITEKGYGLYCAELERLRACVRDAEGEEGRMQA
;
A
#
# COMPACT_ATOMS: atom_id res chain seq x y z
N MET A 1 11.31 -22.96 -7.88
CA MET A 1 10.28 -22.21 -8.60
C MET A 1 10.35 -20.74 -8.29
N ALA A 2 10.39 -19.93 -9.31
CA ALA A 2 10.38 -18.49 -9.11
C ALA A 2 9.04 -18.05 -8.54
N LYS A 3 9.05 -17.21 -7.51
CA LYS A 3 7.83 -16.62 -6.97
C LYS A 3 7.24 -15.67 -8.01
N LYS A 4 5.93 -15.71 -8.14
CA LYS A 4 5.23 -14.76 -8.99
C LYS A 4 5.41 -13.36 -8.41
N PRO A 5 5.77 -12.36 -9.21
CA PRO A 5 5.84 -11.00 -8.68
C PRO A 5 4.47 -10.54 -8.19
N LEU A 6 4.48 -9.67 -7.20
CA LEU A 6 3.25 -9.10 -6.66
C LEU A 6 2.66 -8.14 -7.69
N GLU A 7 1.48 -8.47 -8.20
CA GLU A 7 0.80 -7.68 -9.24
C GLU A 7 -0.46 -6.98 -8.74
N ILE A 8 -1.12 -7.59 -7.76
CA ILE A 8 -2.36 -7.06 -7.21
C ILE A 8 -2.17 -6.87 -5.71
N LEU A 9 -2.57 -5.72 -5.22
CA LEU A 9 -2.43 -5.38 -3.81
C LEU A 9 -3.74 -5.58 -3.06
N THR A 10 -3.64 -6.07 -1.84
CA THR A 10 -4.79 -6.01 -0.93
C THR A 10 -5.00 -4.54 -0.54
N GLU A 11 -6.14 -4.22 0.04
CA GLU A 11 -6.41 -2.87 0.51
C GLU A 11 -5.34 -2.40 1.49
N SER A 12 -4.97 -3.23 2.46
CA SER A 12 -3.94 -2.88 3.44
C SER A 12 -2.60 -2.61 2.76
N MET A 13 -2.21 -3.45 1.81
CA MET A 13 -0.97 -3.26 1.07
C MET A 13 -0.96 -1.96 0.28
N PHE A 14 -2.09 -1.64 -0.37
CA PHE A 14 -2.23 -0.41 -1.13
C PHE A 14 -1.99 0.81 -0.22
N TYR A 15 -2.60 0.80 0.97
CA TYR A 15 -2.45 1.92 1.90
C TYR A 15 -1.04 2.02 2.48
N VAL A 16 -0.33 0.91 2.64
CA VAL A 16 1.07 0.96 3.08
C VAL A 16 1.92 1.70 2.05
N LEU A 17 1.78 1.37 0.76
CA LEU A 17 2.51 2.11 -0.28
C LEU A 17 2.08 3.58 -0.31
N LEU A 18 0.78 3.83 -0.23
CA LEU A 18 0.23 5.19 -0.23
C LEU A 18 0.83 6.02 0.90
N SER A 19 1.00 5.43 2.08
CA SER A 19 1.55 6.15 3.23
C SER A 19 2.95 6.68 3.01
N LEU A 20 3.69 6.09 2.08
CA LEU A 20 5.09 6.47 1.81
C LEU A 20 5.23 7.49 0.68
N LEU A 21 4.13 7.87 0.03
CA LEU A 21 4.18 8.85 -1.07
C LEU A 21 4.65 10.22 -0.60
N GLY A 22 4.32 10.60 0.63
CA GLY A 22 4.68 11.88 1.17
C GLY A 22 6.04 11.94 1.85
N GLY A 23 6.73 10.82 1.94
CA GLY A 23 8.05 10.75 2.58
C GLY A 23 8.26 9.45 3.32
N ALA A 24 9.52 9.24 3.73
CA ALA A 24 9.91 8.05 4.46
C ALA A 24 9.26 8.00 5.85
N LYS A 25 8.94 6.79 6.31
CA LYS A 25 8.28 6.57 7.61
C LYS A 25 8.76 5.28 8.25
N CYS A 26 8.72 5.24 9.58
CA CYS A 26 8.91 3.98 10.29
C CYS A 26 7.56 3.25 10.40
N GLY A 27 7.59 2.00 10.86
CA GLY A 27 6.37 1.17 10.93
C GLY A 27 5.23 1.80 11.71
N THR A 28 5.50 2.36 12.89
CA THR A 28 4.45 2.97 13.70
C THR A 28 3.85 4.21 13.03
N GLU A 29 4.65 4.96 12.30
CA GLU A 29 4.17 6.11 11.54
C GLU A 29 3.28 5.68 10.37
N ILE A 30 3.65 4.58 9.70
CA ILE A 30 2.83 4.02 8.63
C ILE A 30 1.45 3.62 9.16
N ALA A 31 1.43 2.87 10.27
CA ALA A 31 0.18 2.43 10.87
C ALA A 31 -0.71 3.60 11.29
N ALA A 32 -0.10 4.62 11.91
CA ALA A 32 -0.82 5.80 12.34
C ALA A 32 -1.39 6.58 11.14
N PHE A 33 -0.60 6.71 10.08
CA PHE A 33 -1.06 7.38 8.86
C PHE A 33 -2.28 6.67 8.28
N VAL A 34 -2.20 5.34 8.13
CA VAL A 34 -3.27 4.56 7.51
C VAL A 34 -4.55 4.64 8.34
N SER A 35 -4.44 4.53 9.66
CA SER A 35 -5.60 4.64 10.54
C SER A 35 -6.26 6.02 10.41
N ALA A 36 -5.47 7.07 10.45
CA ALA A 36 -5.98 8.44 10.35
C ALA A 36 -6.58 8.71 8.95
N ARG A 37 -5.90 8.28 7.90
CA ARG A 37 -6.33 8.54 6.52
C ARG A 37 -7.64 7.83 6.19
N THR A 38 -7.88 6.66 6.78
CA THR A 38 -9.07 5.86 6.50
C THR A 38 -10.16 6.02 7.58
N GLU A 39 -9.96 6.94 8.52
CA GLU A 39 -10.88 7.14 9.64
C GLU A 39 -11.13 5.81 10.37
N GLN A 40 -10.04 5.10 10.65
CA GLN A 40 -10.01 3.82 11.36
C GLN A 40 -10.71 2.67 10.62
N ARG A 41 -11.04 2.85 9.35
CA ARG A 41 -11.61 1.78 8.53
C ARG A 41 -10.58 0.69 8.26
N VAL A 42 -9.31 1.07 8.09
CA VAL A 42 -8.20 0.13 7.91
C VAL A 42 -7.24 0.29 9.09
N LEU A 43 -7.10 -0.78 9.85
CA LEU A 43 -6.20 -0.83 11.00
C LEU A 43 -5.14 -1.88 10.75
N LEU A 44 -3.86 -1.49 10.93
CA LEU A 44 -2.74 -2.38 10.71
C LEU A 44 -2.14 -2.77 12.06
N GLY A 45 -2.39 -4.00 12.49
CA GLY A 45 -1.72 -4.55 13.67
C GLY A 45 -0.25 -4.80 13.34
N PRO A 46 0.62 -4.91 14.36
CA PRO A 46 2.06 -5.09 14.16
C PRO A 46 2.40 -6.32 13.30
N GLY A 47 1.73 -7.44 13.52
CA GLY A 47 1.99 -8.66 12.74
C GLY A 47 1.69 -8.47 11.27
N THR A 48 0.53 -7.93 10.95
CA THR A 48 0.12 -7.67 9.56
C THR A 48 1.06 -6.67 8.91
N LEU A 49 1.35 -5.57 9.61
CA LEU A 49 2.21 -4.52 9.09
C LEU A 49 3.59 -5.03 8.72
N TYR A 50 4.25 -5.73 9.66
CA TYR A 50 5.62 -6.20 9.42
C TYR A 50 5.67 -7.31 8.38
N THR A 51 4.62 -8.12 8.25
CA THR A 51 4.51 -9.10 7.16
C THR A 51 4.47 -8.40 5.81
N ILE A 52 3.67 -7.34 5.70
CA ILE A 52 3.59 -6.54 4.48
C ILE A 52 4.94 -5.89 4.16
N LEU A 53 5.57 -5.26 5.16
CA LEU A 53 6.85 -4.60 4.95
C LEU A 53 7.93 -5.57 4.49
N ALA A 54 7.98 -6.77 5.08
CA ALA A 54 8.95 -7.79 4.68
C ALA A 54 8.72 -8.22 3.23
N LYS A 55 7.46 -8.40 2.84
CA LYS A 55 7.12 -8.77 1.46
C LYS A 55 7.51 -7.66 0.48
N PHE A 56 7.24 -6.42 0.84
CA PHE A 56 7.58 -5.28 0.00
C PHE A 56 9.09 -5.11 -0.16
N GLU A 57 9.87 -5.36 0.91
CA GLU A 57 11.33 -5.32 0.81
C GLU A 57 11.84 -6.44 -0.10
N GLU A 58 11.29 -7.65 0.05
CA GLU A 58 11.65 -8.79 -0.80
C GLU A 58 11.41 -8.48 -2.27
N GLU A 59 10.29 -7.83 -2.58
CA GLU A 59 9.92 -7.45 -3.95
C GLU A 59 10.55 -6.13 -4.39
N LYS A 60 11.34 -5.49 -3.53
CA LYS A 60 12.02 -4.22 -3.81
C LYS A 60 11.06 -3.07 -4.12
N LEU A 61 9.88 -3.10 -3.53
CA LEU A 61 8.90 -2.04 -3.65
C LEU A 61 9.15 -0.91 -2.65
N ILE A 62 9.83 -1.23 -1.57
CA ILE A 62 10.30 -0.28 -0.57
C ILE A 62 11.74 -0.63 -0.23
N CYS A 63 12.46 0.33 0.34
CA CYS A 63 13.80 0.09 0.86
C CYS A 63 13.97 0.81 2.19
N GLU A 64 14.83 0.25 3.03
CA GLU A 64 15.19 0.86 4.30
C GLU A 64 16.20 1.97 4.03
N THR A 65 15.93 3.17 4.54
CA THR A 65 16.82 4.31 4.31
C THR A 65 17.79 4.54 5.46
N GLN A 66 17.33 4.27 6.69
CA GLN A 66 18.18 4.42 7.87
C GLN A 66 17.56 3.66 9.04
N VAL A 67 18.37 3.46 10.06
CA VAL A 67 17.94 2.89 11.33
C VAL A 67 18.27 3.90 12.42
N GLU A 68 17.25 4.30 13.19
CA GLU A 68 17.45 5.18 14.34
C GLU A 68 17.18 4.36 15.60
N GLY A 69 18.22 3.91 16.27
CA GLY A 69 18.10 2.99 17.38
C GLY A 69 17.49 1.69 16.90
N ARG A 70 16.27 1.39 17.35
CA ARG A 70 15.53 0.20 16.91
C ARG A 70 14.51 0.50 15.82
N ARG A 71 14.43 1.75 15.37
CA ARG A 71 13.47 2.19 14.36
C ARG A 71 14.05 2.06 12.98
N ARG A 72 13.37 1.32 12.13
CA ARG A 72 13.71 1.19 10.71
C ARG A 72 12.84 2.17 9.93
N ILE A 73 13.48 2.96 9.08
CA ILE A 73 12.79 3.96 8.25
C ILE A 73 12.73 3.44 6.82
N TYR A 74 11.57 3.46 6.23
CA TYR A 74 11.32 2.92 4.88
C TYR A 74 10.92 4.02 3.93
N GLN A 75 11.28 3.87 2.66
CA GLN A 75 10.79 4.74 1.61
C GLN A 75 10.35 3.89 0.42
N ILE A 76 9.44 4.43 -0.39
CA ILE A 76 8.96 3.76 -1.60
C ILE A 76 10.04 3.87 -2.69
N THR A 77 10.18 2.81 -3.49
CA THR A 77 11.10 2.80 -4.63
C THR A 77 10.34 3.18 -5.90
N GLU A 78 11.07 3.40 -7.00
CA GLU A 78 10.44 3.62 -8.32
C GLU A 78 9.53 2.45 -8.68
N LYS A 79 10.00 1.23 -8.43
CA LYS A 79 9.22 0.02 -8.70
C LYS A 79 7.93 0.01 -7.87
N GLY A 80 8.03 0.37 -6.59
CA GLY A 80 6.87 0.46 -5.70
C GLY A 80 5.88 1.52 -6.16
N TYR A 81 6.38 2.67 -6.57
CA TYR A 81 5.51 3.73 -7.08
C TYR A 81 4.80 3.29 -8.37
N GLY A 82 5.52 2.59 -9.26
CA GLY A 82 4.92 2.06 -10.49
C GLY A 82 3.78 1.11 -10.21
N LEU A 83 3.97 0.19 -9.25
CA LEU A 83 2.92 -0.74 -8.85
C LEU A 83 1.75 0.00 -8.21
N TYR A 84 2.03 1.00 -7.37
CA TYR A 84 0.99 1.83 -6.77
C TYR A 84 0.14 2.50 -7.85
N CYS A 85 0.78 3.11 -8.86
CA CYS A 85 0.07 3.78 -9.96
C CYS A 85 -0.80 2.81 -10.75
N ALA A 86 -0.27 1.62 -11.05
CA ALA A 86 -1.02 0.59 -11.79
C ALA A 86 -2.24 0.13 -11.01
N GLU A 87 -2.09 -0.07 -9.71
CA GLU A 87 -3.20 -0.47 -8.86
C GLU A 87 -4.24 0.64 -8.73
N LEU A 88 -3.81 1.89 -8.64
CA LEU A 88 -4.74 3.01 -8.59
C LEU A 88 -5.58 3.07 -9.87
N GLU A 89 -4.96 2.88 -11.03
CA GLU A 89 -5.69 2.84 -12.30
C GLU A 89 -6.68 1.67 -12.36
N ARG A 90 -6.28 0.50 -11.85
CA ARG A 90 -7.17 -0.66 -11.79
C ARG A 90 -8.39 -0.36 -10.91
N LEU A 91 -8.18 0.28 -9.76
CA LEU A 91 -9.26 0.64 -8.84
C LEU A 91 -10.20 1.66 -9.47
N ARG A 92 -9.64 2.64 -10.19
CA ARG A 92 -10.46 3.62 -10.92
C ARG A 92 -11.33 2.97 -11.97
N ALA A 93 -10.78 1.99 -12.68
CA ALA A 93 -11.54 1.24 -13.68
C ALA A 93 -12.69 0.48 -13.02
N CYS A 94 -12.44 -0.14 -11.87
CA CYS A 94 -13.49 -0.85 -11.13
C CYS A 94 -14.62 0.11 -10.73
N VAL A 95 -14.28 1.30 -10.27
CA VAL A 95 -15.28 2.31 -9.89
C VAL A 95 -16.11 2.73 -11.10
N ARG A 96 -15.44 3.02 -12.23
CA ARG A 96 -16.13 3.41 -13.46
C ARG A 96 -17.11 2.32 -13.93
N ASP A 97 -16.66 1.05 -13.88
CA ASP A 97 -17.50 -0.07 -14.30
C ASP A 97 -18.73 -0.21 -13.40
N ALA A 98 -18.52 -0.08 -12.08
CA ALA A 98 -19.64 -0.17 -11.13
C ALA A 98 -20.62 0.99 -11.32
N GLU A 99 -20.14 2.20 -11.49
CA GLU A 99 -20.99 3.37 -11.70
C GLU A 99 -21.80 3.25 -13.00
N GLY A 100 -21.20 2.67 -14.04
CA GLY A 100 -21.88 2.42 -15.29
C GLY A 100 -23.06 1.46 -15.13
N GLU A 101 -22.85 0.38 -14.38
CA GLU A 101 -23.94 -0.60 -14.14
C GLU A 101 -25.01 -0.04 -13.20
N GLU A 102 -24.61 0.76 -12.21
CA GLU A 102 -25.60 1.41 -11.34
C GLU A 102 -26.53 2.33 -12.12
N GLY A 103 -25.99 3.07 -13.09
CA GLY A 103 -26.79 3.90 -13.97
C GLY A 103 -27.84 3.08 -14.74
N ARG A 104 -27.46 1.89 -15.21
CA ARG A 104 -28.37 1.01 -15.93
C ARG A 104 -29.48 0.44 -15.04
N MET A 105 -29.15 0.20 -13.78
CA MET A 105 -30.12 -0.33 -12.82
C MET A 105 -31.24 0.65 -12.53
N GLN A 106 -30.94 1.95 -12.61
CA GLN A 106 -31.90 3.03 -12.34
C GLN A 106 -32.77 3.40 -13.56
N ALA A 107 -32.40 2.90 -14.70
CA ALA A 107 -33.10 3.22 -15.94
C ALA A 107 -34.47 2.52 -16.04
#